data_ba4989527e4ac6bc1d19d77c142a3068
#
_entry.id   ba4989527e4ac6bc1d19d77c142a3068
#
_cell.length_a   1.000
_cell.length_b   1.000
_cell.length_c   1.000
_cell.angle_alpha   90.00
_cell.angle_beta   90.00
_cell.angle_gamma   90.00
#
_symmetry.space_group_name_H-M   'P 1'
#
loop_
_entity.id
_entity.type
_entity.pdbx_description
1 polymer ?
#
loop_
_entity_poly.entity_id
_entity_poly.type
_entity_poly.pdbx_seq_one_letter_code
_entity_poly.pdbx_strand_id
1 'polypeptide(L)'
;LEEARKRHGNPKLRSSDIEMKDLFVAVKDYYLEPGPTKNLIDFCMNHQLSMTNLLLLGIRTYLSKVNNGQEDITIQNFISRRSTHDEWTSGGSRTIMFPCRTVITPETDFLSAAYEIQNMQNRIYMHSNYDPAFIMDEMRKRYNTPEHTGYESCYLTYQPMTVKVENEMLGTIRQHAKWFANGAATKKMYLTV
;
A
#
# COMPACT_ATOMS: atom_id res chain seq x y z
N LEU A 1 -5.92 11.16 -12.67
CA LEU A 1 -6.37 9.81 -13.05
C LEU A 1 -6.81 9.74 -14.53
N GLU A 2 -7.52 10.73 -15.05
CA GLU A 2 -7.98 10.75 -16.43
C GLU A 2 -6.85 10.84 -17.44
N GLU A 3 -5.92 11.77 -17.24
CA GLU A 3 -4.73 11.87 -18.09
C GLU A 3 -3.81 10.67 -18.00
N ALA A 4 -3.63 10.14 -16.80
CA ALA A 4 -2.84 8.95 -16.56
C ALA A 4 -3.36 7.74 -17.32
N ARG A 5 -4.66 7.56 -17.28
CA ARG A 5 -5.30 6.44 -17.95
C ARG A 5 -5.25 6.53 -19.48
N LYS A 6 -5.33 7.76 -20.03
CA LYS A 6 -5.18 8.00 -21.47
C LYS A 6 -3.76 7.69 -21.96
N ARG A 7 -2.75 7.94 -21.12
CA ARG A 7 -1.33 7.79 -21.49
C ARG A 7 -0.77 6.39 -21.19
N HIS A 8 -1.11 5.80 -20.04
CA HIS A 8 -0.32 4.69 -19.49
C HIS A 8 -1.15 3.49 -19.02
N GLY A 9 -2.46 3.60 -18.87
CA GLY A 9 -3.30 2.52 -18.31
C GLY A 9 -2.95 2.20 -16.85
N ASN A 10 -3.36 1.03 -16.37
CA ASN A 10 -2.99 0.55 -15.05
C ASN A 10 -1.58 -0.05 -15.06
N PRO A 11 -0.78 0.15 -14.00
CA PRO A 11 0.47 -0.56 -13.85
C PRO A 11 0.27 -2.07 -13.96
N LYS A 12 1.05 -2.71 -14.80
CA LYS A 12 1.01 -4.17 -14.96
C LYS A 12 2.18 -4.80 -14.22
N LEU A 13 1.95 -5.96 -13.65
CA LEU A 13 3.04 -6.82 -13.20
C LEU A 13 3.53 -7.64 -14.39
N ARG A 14 4.85 -7.84 -14.49
CA ARG A 14 5.50 -8.51 -15.62
C ARG A 14 4.98 -9.93 -15.91
N SER A 15 4.36 -10.57 -14.91
CA SER A 15 3.81 -11.93 -14.97
C SER A 15 2.27 -11.97 -14.96
N SER A 16 1.59 -10.90 -15.31
CA SER A 16 0.21 -10.68 -14.90
C SER A 16 -0.88 -11.02 -15.91
N ASP A 17 -0.57 -11.73 -16.98
CA ASP A 17 -1.61 -12.32 -17.83
C ASP A 17 -2.12 -13.65 -17.25
N ILE A 18 -2.26 -13.71 -15.92
CA ILE A 18 -2.95 -14.82 -15.26
C ILE A 18 -4.44 -14.64 -15.57
N GLU A 19 -4.96 -15.48 -16.43
CA GLU A 19 -6.40 -15.61 -16.57
C GLU A 19 -7.01 -15.96 -15.21
N MET A 20 -8.11 -15.31 -14.86
CA MET A 20 -8.82 -15.53 -13.58
C MET A 20 -9.29 -16.98 -13.36
N LYS A 21 -9.06 -17.88 -14.30
CA LYS A 21 -9.38 -19.29 -14.20
C LYS A 21 -8.45 -20.09 -13.31
N ASP A 22 -7.21 -19.62 -13.13
CA ASP A 22 -6.22 -20.27 -12.28
C ASP A 22 -6.11 -19.48 -10.97
N LEU A 23 -7.02 -19.76 -10.03
CA LEU A 23 -7.05 -19.18 -8.69
C LEU A 23 -5.87 -19.67 -7.83
N PHE A 24 -4.67 -19.61 -8.38
CA PHE A 24 -3.47 -19.99 -7.65
C PHE A 24 -2.83 -18.77 -6.99
N VAL A 25 -2.74 -18.78 -5.66
CA VAL A 25 -2.04 -17.77 -4.89
C VAL A 25 -0.73 -18.35 -4.38
N ALA A 26 0.39 -17.77 -4.82
CA ALA A 26 1.70 -18.06 -4.24
C ALA A 26 1.98 -17.08 -3.09
N VAL A 27 2.35 -17.63 -1.93
CA VAL A 27 2.82 -16.84 -0.79
C VAL A 27 4.32 -17.03 -0.68
N LYS A 28 5.05 -15.91 -0.52
CA LYS A 28 6.47 -15.89 -0.23
C LYS A 28 6.75 -14.99 0.95
N ASP A 29 7.45 -15.49 1.94
CA ASP A 29 7.91 -14.74 3.09
C ASP A 29 9.37 -14.35 2.90
N TYR A 30 9.67 -13.09 3.23
CA TYR A 30 11.02 -12.54 3.20
C TYR A 30 11.29 -11.85 4.53
N TYR A 31 12.48 -12.06 5.06
CA TYR A 31 12.94 -11.41 6.28
C TYR A 31 14.08 -10.46 5.94
N LEU A 32 13.95 -9.21 6.37
CA LEU A 32 15.05 -8.26 6.29
C LEU A 32 16.03 -8.52 7.42
N GLU A 33 17.31 -8.48 7.08
CA GLU A 33 18.38 -8.53 8.07
C GLU A 33 18.32 -7.34 9.03
N PRO A 34 18.77 -7.50 10.30
CA PRO A 34 18.71 -6.42 11.29
C PRO A 34 19.39 -5.13 10.85
N GLY A 35 20.53 -5.22 10.15
CA GLY A 35 21.27 -4.06 9.65
C GLY A 35 20.46 -3.21 8.66
N PRO A 36 20.00 -3.76 7.54
CA PRO A 36 19.12 -3.08 6.59
C PRO A 36 17.85 -2.54 7.26
N THR A 37 17.22 -3.30 8.16
CA THR A 37 16.02 -2.86 8.89
C THR A 37 16.31 -1.62 9.71
N LYS A 38 17.42 -1.61 10.46
CA LYS A 38 17.84 -0.45 11.24
C LYS A 38 18.09 0.76 10.35
N ASN A 39 18.78 0.59 9.22
CA ASN A 39 19.06 1.68 8.29
C ASN A 39 17.78 2.32 7.73
N LEU A 40 16.76 1.52 7.43
CA LEU A 40 15.45 2.03 6.99
C LEU A 40 14.76 2.82 8.10
N ILE A 41 14.79 2.33 9.33
CA ILE A 41 14.20 3.01 10.48
C ILE A 41 14.93 4.33 10.73
N ASP A 42 16.27 4.32 10.78
CA ASP A 42 17.09 5.51 11.00
C ASP A 42 16.87 6.56 9.89
N PHE A 43 16.74 6.11 8.63
CA PHE A 43 16.41 6.99 7.51
C PHE A 43 15.04 7.65 7.72
N CYS A 44 14.02 6.88 8.06
CA CYS A 44 12.69 7.41 8.33
C CYS A 44 12.72 8.46 9.45
N MET A 45 13.42 8.17 10.54
CA MET A 45 13.55 9.09 11.68
C MET A 45 14.26 10.38 11.30
N ASN A 46 15.41 10.27 10.61
CA ASN A 46 16.23 11.42 10.23
C ASN A 46 15.53 12.36 9.24
N HIS A 47 14.64 11.83 8.41
CA HIS A 47 13.91 12.59 7.39
C HIS A 47 12.43 12.82 7.72
N GLN A 48 11.99 12.45 8.93
CA GLN A 48 10.59 12.58 9.36
C GLN A 48 9.59 11.93 8.40
N LEU A 49 9.97 10.79 7.84
CA LEU A 49 9.15 9.96 6.96
C LEU A 49 8.56 8.78 7.74
N SER A 50 7.39 8.31 7.32
CA SER A 50 6.87 7.03 7.83
C SER A 50 7.45 5.85 7.04
N MET A 51 7.55 4.69 7.67
CA MET A 51 7.93 3.45 6.98
C MET A 51 6.98 3.14 5.82
N THR A 52 5.69 3.42 5.98
CA THR A 52 4.69 3.26 4.90
C THR A 52 5.06 4.09 3.66
N ASN A 53 5.57 5.31 3.84
CA ASN A 53 5.97 6.16 2.71
C ASN A 53 7.16 5.55 1.95
N LEU A 54 8.15 5.01 2.66
CA LEU A 54 9.27 4.30 2.03
C LEU A 54 8.83 3.03 1.30
N LEU A 55 7.95 2.26 1.90
CA LEU A 55 7.42 1.04 1.28
C LEU A 55 6.62 1.37 0.01
N LEU A 56 5.78 2.39 0.05
CA LEU A 56 5.05 2.88 -1.13
C LEU A 56 6.01 3.35 -2.23
N LEU A 57 7.08 4.07 -1.86
CA LEU A 57 8.11 4.50 -2.81
C LEU A 57 8.83 3.30 -3.44
N GLY A 58 9.18 2.30 -2.63
CA GLY A 58 9.81 1.07 -3.12
C GLY A 58 8.93 0.31 -4.12
N ILE A 59 7.67 0.07 -3.76
CA ILE A 59 6.71 -0.61 -4.64
C ILE A 59 6.47 0.19 -5.91
N ARG A 60 6.26 1.49 -5.77
CA ARG A 60 6.05 2.39 -6.90
C ARG A 60 7.23 2.34 -7.87
N THR A 61 8.45 2.41 -7.35
CA THR A 61 9.67 2.35 -8.14
C THR A 61 9.81 1.00 -8.86
N TYR A 62 9.51 -0.09 -8.16
CA TYR A 62 9.47 -1.42 -8.78
C TYR A 62 8.46 -1.47 -9.93
N LEU A 63 7.23 -1.01 -9.70
CA LEU A 63 6.18 -0.99 -10.73
C LEU A 63 6.56 -0.11 -11.93
N SER A 64 7.18 1.04 -11.69
CA SER A 64 7.71 1.90 -12.76
C SER A 64 8.72 1.13 -13.62
N LYS A 65 9.70 0.51 -13.00
CA LYS A 65 10.77 -0.23 -13.71
C LYS A 65 10.22 -1.41 -14.52
N VAL A 66 9.31 -2.20 -13.98
CA VAL A 66 8.74 -3.35 -14.71
C VAL A 66 7.72 -2.95 -15.79
N ASN A 67 7.28 -1.69 -15.78
CA ASN A 67 6.39 -1.12 -16.78
C ASN A 67 7.11 -0.05 -17.65
N ASN A 68 8.37 -0.29 -17.98
CA ASN A 68 9.16 0.52 -18.92
C ASN A 68 9.28 2.00 -18.53
N GLY A 69 9.46 2.28 -17.24
CA GLY A 69 9.61 3.64 -16.74
C GLY A 69 8.31 4.41 -16.60
N GLN A 70 7.17 3.72 -16.47
CA GLN A 70 5.89 4.38 -16.26
C GLN A 70 5.95 5.32 -15.04
N GLU A 71 5.65 6.60 -15.27
CA GLU A 71 5.74 7.66 -14.25
C GLU A 71 4.50 7.70 -13.36
N ASP A 72 3.33 7.42 -13.91
CA ASP A 72 2.06 7.51 -13.23
C ASP A 72 1.64 6.16 -12.67
N ILE A 73 1.76 6.01 -11.36
CA ILE A 73 1.52 4.74 -10.66
C ILE A 73 0.46 4.94 -9.57
N THR A 74 -0.49 4.02 -9.54
CA THR A 74 -1.50 3.94 -8.47
C THR A 74 -1.37 2.62 -7.72
N ILE A 75 -1.26 2.71 -6.40
CA ILE A 75 -1.17 1.58 -5.47
C ILE A 75 -2.31 1.73 -4.45
N GLN A 76 -2.96 0.65 -4.08
CA GLN A 76 -3.89 0.64 -2.95
C GLN A 76 -3.12 0.50 -1.64
N ASN A 77 -3.36 1.41 -0.71
CA ASN A 77 -2.82 1.32 0.63
C ASN A 77 -3.94 1.21 1.67
N PHE A 78 -3.72 0.35 2.66
CA PHE A 78 -4.61 0.25 3.81
C PHE A 78 -4.22 1.31 4.83
N ILE A 79 -5.21 2.09 5.25
CA ILE A 79 -5.04 3.09 6.30
C ILE A 79 -6.03 2.85 7.43
N SER A 80 -5.59 3.12 8.66
CA SER A 80 -6.49 3.19 9.81
C SER A 80 -7.11 4.58 9.90
N ARG A 81 -8.43 4.65 10.11
CA ARG A 81 -9.16 5.91 10.31
C ARG A 81 -9.32 6.26 11.79
N ARG A 82 -8.48 5.71 12.66
CA ARG A 82 -8.49 6.00 14.09
C ARG A 82 -7.72 7.28 14.35
N SER A 83 -8.39 8.34 14.78
CA SER A 83 -7.80 9.66 15.01
C SER A 83 -7.96 10.16 16.45
N THR A 84 -8.91 9.61 17.20
CA THR A 84 -9.17 9.99 18.58
C THR A 84 -8.80 8.87 19.55
N HIS A 85 -8.64 9.20 20.84
CA HIS A 85 -8.37 8.21 21.89
C HIS A 85 -9.47 7.13 21.96
N ASP A 86 -10.72 7.54 21.90
CA ASP A 86 -11.86 6.63 21.95
C ASP A 86 -11.91 5.69 20.75
N GLU A 87 -11.53 6.19 19.58
CA GLU A 87 -11.39 5.36 18.37
C GLU A 87 -10.23 4.36 18.48
N TRP A 88 -9.11 4.74 19.11
CA TRP A 88 -8.00 3.83 19.36
C TRP A 88 -8.34 2.71 20.33
N THR A 89 -9.17 3.00 21.33
CA THR A 89 -9.57 2.05 22.35
C THR A 89 -10.84 1.26 22.00
N SER A 90 -11.60 1.70 21.00
CA SER A 90 -12.81 1.03 20.56
C SER A 90 -12.52 -0.24 19.76
N GLY A 91 -13.40 -1.24 19.87
CA GLY A 91 -13.36 -2.44 19.03
C GLY A 91 -13.80 -2.18 17.58
N GLY A 92 -13.69 -3.21 16.75
CA GLY A 92 -14.09 -3.20 15.35
C GLY A 92 -13.01 -2.72 14.38
N SER A 93 -13.20 -2.99 13.10
CA SER A 93 -12.28 -2.56 12.03
C SER A 93 -12.63 -1.15 11.56
N ARG A 94 -11.64 -0.27 11.56
CA ARG A 94 -11.72 1.08 10.97
C ARG A 94 -10.71 1.25 9.83
N THR A 95 -10.19 0.15 9.33
CA THR A 95 -9.24 0.13 8.23
C THR A 95 -9.98 0.24 6.90
N ILE A 96 -9.48 1.08 6.02
CA ILE A 96 -10.02 1.28 4.69
C ILE A 96 -8.89 1.36 3.67
N MET A 97 -9.19 1.00 2.42
CA MET A 97 -8.24 1.11 1.31
C MET A 97 -8.43 2.43 0.58
N PHE A 98 -7.32 3.09 0.28
CA PHE A 98 -7.32 4.28 -0.57
C PHE A 98 -6.33 4.14 -1.73
N PRO A 99 -6.69 4.63 -2.92
CA PRO A 99 -5.79 4.68 -4.05
C PRO A 99 -4.72 5.78 -3.82
N CYS A 100 -3.47 5.36 -3.79
CA CYS A 100 -2.30 6.22 -3.66
C CYS A 100 -1.68 6.40 -5.04
N ARG A 101 -2.06 7.47 -5.74
CA ARG A 101 -1.53 7.81 -7.06
C ARG A 101 -0.38 8.81 -6.92
N THR A 102 0.72 8.51 -7.59
CA THR A 102 1.87 9.41 -7.71
C THR A 102 2.32 9.50 -9.17
N VAL A 103 2.77 10.68 -9.57
CA VAL A 103 3.41 10.92 -10.87
C VAL A 103 4.82 11.39 -10.57
N ILE A 104 5.79 10.50 -10.73
CA ILE A 104 7.22 10.77 -10.43
C ILE A 104 8.02 10.51 -11.68
N THR A 105 8.82 11.48 -12.10
CA THR A 105 9.65 11.40 -13.29
C THR A 105 11.05 10.86 -12.96
N PRO A 106 11.81 10.41 -13.96
CA PRO A 106 13.18 9.92 -13.76
C PRO A 106 14.14 10.96 -13.17
N GLU A 107 13.85 12.26 -13.34
CA GLU A 107 14.66 13.37 -12.84
C GLU A 107 14.43 13.63 -11.33
N THR A 108 13.37 13.09 -10.77
CA THR A 108 13.04 13.27 -9.35
C THR A 108 14.01 12.46 -8.47
N ASP A 109 14.75 13.13 -7.60
CA ASP A 109 15.61 12.44 -6.65
C ASP A 109 14.82 11.66 -5.60
N PHE A 110 15.50 10.72 -4.94
CA PHE A 110 14.86 9.78 -4.01
C PHE A 110 14.15 10.47 -2.84
N LEU A 111 14.77 11.50 -2.26
CA LEU A 111 14.22 12.18 -1.08
C LEU A 111 13.01 13.03 -1.46
N SER A 112 13.10 13.75 -2.58
CA SER A 112 11.97 14.50 -3.14
C SER A 112 10.80 13.59 -3.45
N ALA A 113 11.05 12.42 -4.05
CA ALA A 113 10.01 11.42 -4.31
C ALA A 113 9.37 10.90 -3.01
N ALA A 114 10.17 10.70 -1.96
CA ALA A 114 9.64 10.26 -0.65
C ALA A 114 8.74 11.31 -0.02
N TYR A 115 9.10 12.60 -0.09
CA TYR A 115 8.25 13.69 0.39
C TYR A 115 6.99 13.88 -0.45
N GLU A 116 7.05 13.63 -1.74
CA GLU A 116 5.87 13.67 -2.60
C GLU A 116 4.84 12.61 -2.20
N ILE A 117 5.31 11.39 -1.89
CA ILE A 117 4.48 10.33 -1.34
C ILE A 117 3.92 10.72 0.03
N GLN A 118 4.73 11.30 0.91
CA GLN A 118 4.25 11.78 2.21
C GLN A 118 3.14 12.83 2.07
N ASN A 119 3.31 13.79 1.18
CA ASN A 119 2.32 14.83 0.90
C ASN A 119 1.03 14.24 0.34
N MET A 120 1.12 13.27 -0.55
CA MET A 120 -0.03 12.53 -1.07
C MET A 120 -0.75 11.78 0.05
N GLN A 121 -0.02 11.06 0.90
CA GLN A 121 -0.58 10.35 2.05
C GLN A 121 -1.27 11.30 3.03
N ASN A 122 -0.65 12.43 3.36
CA ASN A 122 -1.25 13.43 4.26
C ASN A 122 -2.58 13.96 3.71
N ARG A 123 -2.67 14.21 2.41
CA ARG A 123 -3.94 14.59 1.77
C ARG A 123 -5.00 13.49 1.87
N ILE A 124 -4.62 12.24 1.71
CA ILE A 124 -5.54 11.10 1.88
C ILE A 124 -6.04 11.04 3.33
N TYR A 125 -5.16 11.20 4.32
CA TYR A 125 -5.57 11.19 5.74
C TYR A 125 -6.54 12.31 6.09
N MET A 126 -6.35 13.51 5.56
CA MET A 126 -7.28 14.64 5.75
C MET A 126 -8.70 14.33 5.23
N HIS A 127 -8.82 13.47 4.23
CA HIS A 127 -10.08 13.10 3.60
C HIS A 127 -10.50 11.64 3.87
N SER A 128 -9.89 10.99 4.85
CA SER A 128 -10.07 9.55 5.12
C SER A 128 -11.47 9.15 5.57
N ASN A 129 -12.30 10.10 5.97
CA ASN A 129 -13.70 9.86 6.30
C ASN A 129 -14.61 9.72 5.07
N TYR A 130 -14.11 10.07 3.88
CA TYR A 130 -14.84 9.86 2.65
C TYR A 130 -14.80 8.38 2.25
N ASP A 131 -15.93 7.83 1.82
CA ASP A 131 -15.99 6.43 1.42
C ASP A 131 -15.38 6.23 0.02
N PRO A 132 -14.30 5.45 -0.11
CA PRO A 132 -13.68 5.17 -1.41
C PRO A 132 -14.61 4.48 -2.40
N ALA A 133 -15.65 3.79 -1.95
CA ALA A 133 -16.63 3.17 -2.86
C ALA A 133 -17.31 4.22 -3.74
N PHE A 134 -17.65 5.39 -3.19
CA PHE A 134 -18.20 6.48 -3.99
C PHE A 134 -17.22 6.99 -5.06
N ILE A 135 -15.92 7.04 -4.72
CA ILE A 135 -14.88 7.43 -5.70
C ILE A 135 -14.85 6.41 -6.85
N MET A 136 -14.87 5.14 -6.53
CA MET A 136 -14.83 4.08 -7.53
C MET A 136 -16.07 4.08 -8.42
N ASP A 137 -17.24 4.28 -7.83
CA ASP A 137 -18.50 4.34 -8.58
C ASP A 137 -18.56 5.56 -9.51
N GLU A 138 -18.11 6.72 -9.05
CA GLU A 138 -18.02 7.92 -9.87
C GLU A 138 -17.03 7.73 -11.03
N MET A 139 -15.88 7.10 -10.76
CA MET A 139 -14.89 6.79 -11.78
C MET A 139 -15.44 5.80 -12.82
N ARG A 140 -16.19 4.78 -12.38
CA ARG A 140 -16.84 3.83 -13.29
C ARG A 140 -17.84 4.51 -14.21
N LYS A 141 -18.73 5.33 -13.64
CA LYS A 141 -19.71 6.11 -14.40
C LYS A 141 -19.03 7.04 -15.42
N ARG A 142 -18.03 7.79 -14.96
CA ARG A 142 -17.33 8.80 -15.76
C ARG A 142 -16.57 8.21 -16.94
N TYR A 143 -15.98 6.99 -16.75
CA TYR A 143 -15.12 6.36 -17.75
C TYR A 143 -15.78 5.13 -18.40
N ASN A 144 -17.03 4.87 -18.10
CA ASN A 144 -17.79 3.72 -18.60
C ASN A 144 -16.99 2.42 -18.50
N THR A 145 -16.41 2.17 -17.31
CA THR A 145 -15.58 0.99 -17.09
C THR A 145 -16.38 -0.17 -16.52
N PRO A 146 -16.06 -1.43 -16.89
CA PRO A 146 -16.73 -2.60 -16.33
C PRO A 146 -16.67 -2.63 -14.80
N GLU A 147 -17.69 -3.19 -14.17
CA GLU A 147 -17.85 -3.20 -12.71
C GLU A 147 -16.66 -3.81 -11.97
N HIS A 148 -15.98 -4.79 -12.57
CA HIS A 148 -14.83 -5.46 -11.95
C HIS A 148 -13.48 -4.89 -12.37
N THR A 149 -13.45 -3.76 -13.06
CA THR A 149 -12.19 -3.13 -13.46
C THR A 149 -11.60 -2.33 -12.30
N GLY A 150 -10.43 -2.75 -11.81
CA GLY A 150 -9.62 -1.98 -10.86
C GLY A 150 -8.71 -0.97 -11.57
N TYR A 151 -8.27 0.03 -10.84
CA TYR A 151 -7.32 1.05 -11.31
C TYR A 151 -5.90 0.81 -10.79
N GLU A 152 -5.75 -0.20 -9.96
CA GLU A 152 -4.53 -0.58 -9.28
C GLU A 152 -4.24 -2.07 -9.42
N SER A 153 -2.96 -2.40 -9.45
CA SER A 153 -2.52 -3.81 -9.56
C SER A 153 -1.86 -4.32 -8.28
N CYS A 154 -1.48 -3.41 -7.38
CA CYS A 154 -0.72 -3.72 -6.18
C CYS A 154 -1.38 -3.13 -4.94
N TYR A 155 -1.30 -3.87 -3.85
CA TYR A 155 -1.85 -3.53 -2.54
C TYR A 155 -0.75 -3.60 -1.49
N LEU A 156 -0.72 -2.61 -0.60
CA LEU A 156 0.17 -2.58 0.54
C LEU A 156 -0.63 -2.56 1.83
N THR A 157 -0.23 -3.40 2.76
CA THR A 157 -0.60 -3.29 4.18
C THR A 157 0.67 -3.26 5.01
N TYR A 158 0.89 -2.19 5.74
CA TYR A 158 1.94 -2.10 6.74
C TYR A 158 1.32 -2.25 8.13
N GLN A 159 1.74 -3.25 8.87
CA GLN A 159 1.23 -3.57 10.20
C GLN A 159 2.38 -3.63 11.20
N PRO A 160 2.83 -2.49 11.72
CA PRO A 160 3.86 -2.51 12.74
C PRO A 160 3.30 -3.22 13.98
N MET A 161 3.83 -4.39 14.29
CA MET A 161 3.44 -5.15 15.49
C MET A 161 4.13 -4.53 16.71
N THR A 162 3.51 -3.53 17.29
CA THR A 162 3.89 -2.98 18.59
C THR A 162 2.95 -3.53 19.66
N VAL A 163 3.26 -4.69 20.20
CA VAL A 163 2.60 -5.15 21.41
C VAL A 163 3.34 -4.51 22.60
N LYS A 164 2.80 -3.44 23.17
CA LYS A 164 3.23 -2.96 24.47
C LYS A 164 2.67 -3.93 25.50
N VAL A 165 3.54 -4.76 26.05
CA VAL A 165 3.18 -5.67 27.13
C VAL A 165 3.53 -4.96 28.44
N GLU A 166 2.53 -4.44 29.14
CA GLU A 166 2.70 -3.76 30.43
C GLU A 166 2.72 -4.74 31.61
N ASN A 167 2.60 -6.04 31.35
CA ASN A 167 2.52 -7.07 32.37
C ASN A 167 3.71 -8.03 32.21
N GLU A 168 4.48 -8.24 33.28
CA GLU A 168 5.65 -9.16 33.29
C GLU A 168 5.27 -10.58 32.81
N MET A 169 4.12 -11.07 33.19
CA MET A 169 3.63 -12.40 32.78
C MET A 169 3.40 -12.49 31.28
N LEU A 170 2.89 -11.43 30.64
CA LEU A 170 2.67 -11.36 29.19
C LEU A 170 3.97 -11.05 28.43
N GLY A 171 4.96 -10.43 29.07
CA GLY A 171 6.29 -10.14 28.50
C GLY A 171 7.08 -11.40 28.17
N THR A 172 6.70 -12.55 28.74
CA THR A 172 7.32 -13.85 28.43
C THR A 172 6.71 -14.55 27.21
N ILE A 173 5.56 -14.06 26.71
CA ILE A 173 4.87 -14.67 25.57
C ILE A 173 5.55 -14.25 24.27
N ARG A 174 6.16 -15.23 23.59
CA ARG A 174 6.68 -15.03 22.24
C ARG A 174 5.54 -15.29 21.24
N GLN A 175 5.19 -14.27 20.47
CA GLN A 175 4.24 -14.43 19.39
C GLN A 175 4.98 -14.79 18.10
N HIS A 176 4.45 -15.78 17.39
CA HIS A 176 4.90 -16.14 16.05
C HIS A 176 3.69 -16.12 15.13
N ALA A 177 3.71 -15.25 14.13
CA ALA A 177 2.65 -15.15 13.14
C ALA A 177 3.12 -15.76 11.82
N LYS A 178 2.26 -16.56 11.20
CA LYS A 178 2.49 -17.10 9.86
C LYS A 178 1.28 -16.82 8.99
N TRP A 179 1.54 -16.31 7.80
CA TRP A 179 0.49 -16.01 6.83
C TRP A 179 0.23 -17.20 5.92
N PHE A 180 -1.04 -17.46 5.66
CA PHE A 180 -1.47 -18.53 4.75
C PHE A 180 -2.39 -17.92 3.69
N ALA A 181 -2.20 -18.34 2.43
CA ALA A 181 -3.15 -18.03 1.39
C ALA A 181 -4.42 -18.86 1.57
N ASN A 182 -5.56 -18.20 1.48
CA ASN A 182 -6.87 -18.86 1.47
C ASN A 182 -7.34 -19.30 0.07
N GLY A 183 -6.47 -19.15 -0.96
CA GLY A 183 -6.80 -19.47 -2.34
C GLY A 183 -7.60 -18.39 -3.09
N ALA A 184 -8.02 -17.31 -2.43
CA ALA A 184 -8.77 -16.23 -3.06
C ALA A 184 -7.82 -15.26 -3.78
N ALA A 185 -7.67 -15.40 -5.09
CA ALA A 185 -6.85 -14.53 -5.95
C ALA A 185 -7.67 -13.30 -6.41
N THR A 186 -7.95 -12.38 -5.50
CA THR A 186 -8.68 -11.14 -5.85
C THR A 186 -7.76 -10.01 -6.31
N LYS A 187 -6.45 -10.17 -6.17
CA LYS A 187 -5.45 -9.12 -6.39
C LYS A 187 -4.22 -9.69 -7.09
N LYS A 188 -3.61 -8.90 -7.97
CA LYS A 188 -2.42 -9.35 -8.71
C LYS A 188 -1.18 -9.44 -7.82
N MET A 189 -1.02 -8.49 -6.90
CA MET A 189 0.06 -8.46 -5.91
C MET A 189 -0.45 -7.84 -4.62
N TYR A 190 -0.19 -8.52 -3.51
CA TYR A 190 -0.51 -8.02 -2.18
C TYR A 190 0.70 -8.15 -1.27
N LEU A 191 1.19 -7.02 -0.78
CA LEU A 191 2.33 -6.94 0.10
C LEU A 191 1.85 -6.65 1.53
N THR A 192 2.21 -7.54 2.46
CA THR A 192 2.04 -7.32 3.90
C THR A 192 3.43 -7.18 4.53
N VAL A 193 3.65 -6.10 5.27
CA VAL A 193 4.92 -5.79 5.93
C VAL A 193 4.67 -5.49 7.40
#